data_049ff4234f4623e95a3a9c17e2b5b86b
#
_entry.id   049ff4234f4623e95a3a9c17e2b5b86b
#
_cell.length_a   1.000
_cell.length_b   1.000
_cell.length_c   1.000
_cell.angle_alpha   90.00
_cell.angle_beta   90.00
_cell.angle_gamma   90.00
#
_symmetry.space_group_name_H-M   'P 1'
#
loop_
_entity.id
_entity.type
_entity.pdbx_description
1 polymer ?
#
loop_
_entity_poly.entity_id
_entity_poly.type
_entity_poly.pdbx_seq_one_letter_code
_entity_poly.pdbx_strand_id
1 'polypeptide(L)'
;MLKRTTLHAVLLGSLFIPMISFAADDPVEDIHQLTLQWTGLEHQKDLLRKNWRGDKPVLEQQLSLLERETRELNRFLKESAQEQDEVEQRRLELLEQQTRLEQEQAALEHSLRQAALRLKALHVQLPPPLVEGWEEDLPRLEDSLLTSSEKLQLVLNLLAQLDDFQQKVTLHETVMTLADGQDYLVKQVFLGLSHGWYVTADQSHAAAGMADPDGWKWTPVTDGERIAQIIAILERRMNPELITIPLQLNAQATGGN
;
A
#
# COMPACT_ATOMS: atom_id res chain seq x y z
N MET A 1 21.63 27.29 38.90
CA MET A 1 21.73 27.65 40.31
C MET A 1 22.91 28.59 40.46
N LEU A 2 22.58 29.84 40.72
CA LEU A 2 23.51 30.97 40.94
C LEU A 2 24.07 30.93 42.35
N LYS A 3 25.34 31.24 42.48
CA LYS A 3 25.85 31.77 43.74
C LYS A 3 26.58 33.10 43.51
N ARG A 4 25.94 34.16 43.97
CA ARG A 4 26.50 35.50 44.19
C ARG A 4 27.39 35.42 45.42
N THR A 5 28.61 35.92 45.36
CA THR A 5 29.44 36.27 46.52
C THR A 5 29.81 37.74 46.44
N THR A 6 29.22 38.50 47.33
CA THR A 6 29.56 39.89 47.60
C THR A 6 30.77 39.94 48.53
N LEU A 7 31.80 40.68 48.13
CA LEU A 7 32.95 40.95 48.99
C LEU A 7 32.93 42.45 49.38
N HIS A 8 32.73 42.73 50.66
CA HIS A 8 32.86 44.05 51.22
C HIS A 8 34.29 44.29 51.68
N ALA A 9 34.93 45.30 51.14
CA ALA A 9 36.22 45.79 51.68
C ALA A 9 36.02 47.12 52.38
N VAL A 10 36.37 47.10 53.65
CA VAL A 10 36.36 48.27 54.52
C VAL A 10 37.66 49.04 54.32
N LEU A 11 37.58 50.32 54.01
CA LEU A 11 38.68 51.23 53.78
C LEU A 11 38.87 52.11 55.03
N LEU A 12 39.98 51.91 55.75
CA LEU A 12 40.44 52.77 56.83
C LEU A 12 41.31 53.87 56.23
N GLY A 13 40.85 55.10 56.38
CA GLY A 13 41.61 56.28 55.97
C GLY A 13 42.73 56.63 56.87
N SER A 14 43.90 56.94 56.32
CA SER A 14 45.02 57.63 56.97
C SER A 14 45.20 58.96 56.27
N LEU A 15 44.90 60.02 56.99
CA LEU A 15 45.07 61.41 56.58
C LEU A 15 46.56 61.80 56.73
N PHE A 16 47.29 61.80 55.62
CA PHE A 16 48.67 62.32 55.56
C PHE A 16 48.61 63.66 54.78
N ILE A 17 48.85 64.76 55.50
CA ILE A 17 48.98 66.12 54.91
C ILE A 17 50.43 66.31 54.53
N PRO A 18 50.81 66.36 53.24
CA PRO A 18 52.16 66.79 52.85
C PRO A 18 52.24 68.34 52.83
N MET A 19 53.14 68.85 53.56
CA MET A 19 53.59 70.25 53.41
C MET A 19 54.08 70.50 52.00
N ILE A 20 53.28 71.32 51.29
CA ILE A 20 53.62 71.83 49.94
C ILE A 20 54.72 72.87 50.14
N SER A 21 55.95 72.49 49.80
CA SER A 21 57.10 73.41 49.65
C SER A 21 56.89 74.06 48.25
N PHE A 22 56.51 75.35 48.22
CA PHE A 22 56.56 76.18 46.98
C PHE A 22 58.02 76.35 46.58
N ALA A 23 58.52 75.49 45.70
CA ALA A 23 59.67 75.80 44.89
C ALA A 23 59.20 76.75 43.78
N ALA A 24 59.89 77.90 43.65
CA ALA A 24 59.62 78.84 42.57
C ALA A 24 60.02 78.17 41.27
N ASP A 25 58.98 77.65 40.55
CA ASP A 25 59.14 77.09 39.18
C ASP A 25 59.55 78.20 38.21
N ASP A 26 60.60 77.92 37.50
CA ASP A 26 61.09 78.86 36.46
C ASP A 26 60.08 78.76 35.29
N PRO A 27 59.31 79.83 34.97
CA PRO A 27 58.26 79.79 34.00
C PRO A 27 58.69 79.44 32.57
N VAL A 28 60.01 79.52 32.32
CA VAL A 28 60.66 79.15 31.03
C VAL A 28 60.75 77.64 30.87
N GLU A 29 61.04 76.92 31.99
CA GLU A 29 61.15 75.45 32.02
C GLU A 29 59.71 74.81 31.82
N ASP A 30 58.72 75.38 32.48
CA ASP A 30 57.31 74.95 32.32
C ASP A 30 56.82 75.11 30.89
N ILE A 31 57.09 76.22 30.23
CA ILE A 31 56.72 76.48 28.81
C ILE A 31 57.47 75.48 27.92
N HIS A 32 58.71 75.15 28.20
CA HIS A 32 59.50 74.19 27.46
C HIS A 32 58.86 72.77 27.55
N GLN A 33 58.56 72.35 28.81
CA GLN A 33 57.91 71.04 29.04
C GLN A 33 56.55 70.95 28.40
N LEU A 34 55.70 71.98 28.54
CA LEU A 34 54.41 72.05 27.85
C LEU A 34 54.51 71.99 26.30
N THR A 35 55.50 72.62 25.75
CA THR A 35 55.77 72.58 24.29
C THR A 35 56.19 71.21 23.84
N LEU A 36 57.08 70.51 24.62
CA LEU A 36 57.42 69.11 24.34
C LEU A 36 56.21 68.14 24.45
N GLN A 37 55.38 68.31 25.47
CA GLN A 37 54.20 67.54 25.63
C GLN A 37 53.21 67.81 24.44
N TRP A 38 52.99 69.05 24.08
CA TRP A 38 52.14 69.44 22.96
C TRP A 38 52.63 68.84 21.62
N THR A 39 53.93 68.93 21.33
CA THR A 39 54.53 68.30 20.15
C THR A 39 54.43 66.80 20.16
N GLY A 40 54.58 66.16 21.35
CA GLY A 40 54.37 64.74 21.52
C GLY A 40 52.94 64.31 21.23
N LEU A 41 51.96 65.06 21.76
CA LEU A 41 50.53 64.80 21.51
C LEU A 41 50.16 65.03 20.04
N GLU A 42 50.71 66.09 19.41
CA GLU A 42 50.43 66.32 17.97
C GLU A 42 51.02 65.19 17.12
N HIS A 43 52.23 64.72 17.45
CA HIS A 43 52.81 63.58 16.76
C HIS A 43 52.00 62.29 16.96
N GLN A 44 51.50 61.99 18.18
CA GLN A 44 50.61 60.85 18.43
C GLN A 44 49.30 60.99 17.65
N LYS A 45 48.69 62.14 17.62
CA LYS A 45 47.50 62.44 16.84
C LYS A 45 47.73 62.17 15.37
N ASP A 46 48.82 62.58 14.81
CA ASP A 46 49.15 62.38 13.39
C ASP A 46 49.44 60.90 13.09
N LEU A 47 50.10 60.18 13.99
CA LEU A 47 50.25 58.72 13.86
C LEU A 47 48.89 57.99 13.88
N LEU A 48 47.99 58.34 14.84
CA LEU A 48 46.68 57.79 14.91
C LEU A 48 45.87 58.09 13.66
N ARG A 49 45.93 59.33 13.16
CA ARG A 49 45.26 59.68 11.91
C ARG A 49 45.80 58.93 10.70
N LYS A 50 47.11 58.74 10.62
CA LYS A 50 47.77 58.00 9.54
C LYS A 50 47.35 56.54 9.58
N ASN A 51 47.39 55.89 10.76
CA ASN A 51 47.01 54.52 10.96
C ASN A 51 45.52 54.35 10.60
N TRP A 52 44.66 55.24 11.14
CA TRP A 52 43.23 55.19 10.83
C TRP A 52 42.93 55.33 9.33
N ARG A 53 43.64 56.22 8.60
CA ARG A 53 43.47 56.33 7.13
C ARG A 53 43.92 55.05 6.41
N GLY A 54 44.90 54.32 6.96
CA GLY A 54 45.32 53.03 6.41
C GLY A 54 44.32 51.92 6.72
N ASP A 55 43.83 51.82 7.97
CA ASP A 55 42.98 50.75 8.45
C ASP A 55 41.52 50.87 8.00
N LYS A 56 41.02 52.13 7.90
CA LYS A 56 39.62 52.38 7.52
C LYS A 56 39.18 51.69 6.22
N PRO A 57 39.89 51.77 5.09
CA PRO A 57 39.49 51.14 3.85
C PRO A 57 39.53 49.60 3.97
N VAL A 58 40.45 49.04 4.73
CA VAL A 58 40.56 47.61 4.98
C VAL A 58 39.33 47.11 5.78
N LEU A 59 38.95 47.84 6.83
CA LEU A 59 37.79 47.54 7.66
C LEU A 59 36.48 47.67 6.88
N GLU A 60 36.35 48.70 6.04
CA GLU A 60 35.20 48.91 5.13
C GLU A 60 35.10 47.78 4.11
N GLN A 61 36.23 47.29 3.57
CA GLN A 61 36.24 46.15 2.66
C GLN A 61 35.86 44.86 3.40
N GLN A 62 36.38 44.62 4.60
CA GLN A 62 36.03 43.49 5.44
C GLN A 62 34.52 43.51 5.79
N LEU A 63 33.98 44.65 6.19
CA LEU A 63 32.57 44.83 6.47
C LEU A 63 31.69 44.46 5.25
N SER A 64 32.06 44.99 4.08
CA SER A 64 31.32 44.73 2.83
C SER A 64 31.36 43.24 2.43
N LEU A 65 32.49 42.55 2.71
CA LEU A 65 32.63 41.11 2.48
C LEU A 65 31.74 40.32 3.43
N LEU A 66 31.78 40.60 4.73
CA LEU A 66 30.98 39.94 5.77
C LEU A 66 29.47 40.17 5.53
N GLU A 67 29.07 41.34 5.08
CA GLU A 67 27.67 41.61 4.73
C GLU A 67 27.21 40.78 3.51
N ARG A 68 28.09 40.58 2.52
CA ARG A 68 27.78 39.72 1.35
C ARG A 68 27.67 38.26 1.79
N GLU A 69 28.64 37.77 2.57
CA GLU A 69 28.64 36.43 3.08
C GLU A 69 27.40 36.15 3.94
N THR A 70 27.03 37.10 4.82
CA THR A 70 25.81 36.99 5.63
C THR A 70 24.54 36.90 4.75
N ARG A 71 24.46 37.68 3.68
CA ARG A 71 23.32 37.63 2.73
C ARG A 71 23.29 36.30 1.99
N GLU A 72 24.41 35.76 1.56
CA GLU A 72 24.50 34.47 0.88
C GLU A 72 24.14 33.32 1.80
N LEU A 73 24.67 33.31 3.04
CA LEU A 73 24.33 32.30 4.03
C LEU A 73 22.84 32.31 4.39
N ASN A 74 22.25 33.48 4.59
CA ASN A 74 20.82 33.61 4.85
C ASN A 74 19.95 33.12 3.68
N ARG A 75 20.38 33.39 2.44
CA ARG A 75 19.72 32.86 1.26
C ARG A 75 19.81 31.34 1.19
N PHE A 76 21.01 30.80 1.39
CA PHE A 76 21.23 29.35 1.40
C PHE A 76 20.43 28.64 2.50
N LEU A 77 20.40 29.19 3.71
CA LEU A 77 19.58 28.65 4.81
C LEU A 77 18.10 28.64 4.46
N LYS A 78 17.62 29.71 3.81
CA LYS A 78 16.20 29.79 3.39
C LYS A 78 15.87 28.79 2.29
N GLU A 79 16.73 28.63 1.29
CA GLU A 79 16.58 27.65 0.21
C GLU A 79 16.61 26.21 0.79
N SER A 80 17.59 25.91 1.65
CA SER A 80 17.71 24.62 2.30
C SER A 80 16.51 24.28 3.19
N ALA A 81 15.95 25.24 3.91
CA ALA A 81 14.74 25.04 4.70
C ALA A 81 13.52 24.72 3.81
N GLN A 82 13.38 25.42 2.67
CA GLN A 82 12.31 25.13 1.72
C GLN A 82 12.43 23.74 1.09
N GLU A 83 13.65 23.35 0.68
CA GLU A 83 13.91 22.01 0.15
C GLU A 83 13.60 20.92 1.20
N GLN A 84 13.95 21.16 2.47
CA GLN A 84 13.65 20.23 3.56
C GLN A 84 12.14 20.10 3.78
N ASP A 85 11.38 21.18 3.74
CA ASP A 85 9.93 21.17 3.86
C ASP A 85 9.28 20.42 2.68
N GLU A 86 9.75 20.62 1.45
CA GLU A 86 9.27 19.88 0.27
C GLU A 86 9.55 18.39 0.35
N VAL A 87 10.74 18.00 0.81
CA VAL A 87 11.10 16.59 1.02
C VAL A 87 10.21 15.94 2.08
N GLU A 88 9.96 16.64 3.18
CA GLU A 88 9.10 16.13 4.25
C GLU A 88 7.64 15.99 3.81
N GLN A 89 7.10 16.96 3.05
CA GLN A 89 5.78 16.85 2.44
C GLN A 89 5.69 15.65 1.50
N ARG A 90 6.69 15.46 0.65
CA ARG A 90 6.74 14.32 -0.26
C ARG A 90 6.79 12.98 0.49
N ARG A 91 7.55 12.95 1.57
CA ARG A 91 7.61 11.76 2.44
C ARG A 91 6.26 11.43 3.06
N LEU A 92 5.54 12.44 3.56
CA LEU A 92 4.20 12.25 4.12
C LEU A 92 3.20 11.76 3.08
N GLU A 93 3.22 12.32 1.86
CA GLU A 93 2.40 11.85 0.75
C GLU A 93 2.67 10.38 0.40
N LEU A 94 3.96 9.99 0.33
CA LEU A 94 4.35 8.61 0.02
C LEU A 94 3.92 7.64 1.13
N LEU A 95 4.02 8.03 2.40
CA LEU A 95 3.54 7.24 3.53
C LEU A 95 2.02 7.06 3.50
N GLU A 96 1.28 8.10 3.14
CA GLU A 96 -0.18 8.01 2.97
C GLU A 96 -0.54 7.08 1.81
N GLN A 97 0.14 7.21 0.66
CA GLN A 97 -0.05 6.32 -0.48
C GLN A 97 0.28 4.86 -0.14
N GLN A 98 1.39 4.62 0.56
CA GLN A 98 1.76 3.29 1.01
C GLN A 98 0.68 2.70 1.93
N THR A 99 0.22 3.45 2.93
CA THR A 99 -0.82 3.00 3.87
C THR A 99 -2.11 2.64 3.12
N ARG A 100 -2.49 3.45 2.13
CA ARG A 100 -3.67 3.19 1.29
C ARG A 100 -3.52 1.89 0.50
N LEU A 101 -2.37 1.71 -0.18
CA LEU A 101 -2.11 0.50 -0.96
C LEU A 101 -2.10 -0.76 -0.08
N GLU A 102 -1.53 -0.69 1.11
CA GLU A 102 -1.54 -1.80 2.08
C GLU A 102 -2.98 -2.16 2.53
N GLN A 103 -3.83 -1.14 2.76
CA GLN A 103 -5.23 -1.35 3.09
C GLN A 103 -6.02 -1.97 1.92
N GLU A 104 -5.81 -1.48 0.69
CA GLU A 104 -6.44 -2.01 -0.51
C GLU A 104 -6.00 -3.46 -0.77
N GLN A 105 -4.72 -3.77 -0.58
CA GLN A 105 -4.20 -5.13 -0.69
C GLN A 105 -4.84 -6.06 0.35
N ALA A 106 -4.92 -5.63 1.61
CA ALA A 106 -5.54 -6.42 2.68
C ALA A 106 -7.05 -6.66 2.40
N ALA A 107 -7.76 -5.66 1.88
CA ALA A 107 -9.15 -5.79 1.48
C ALA A 107 -9.34 -6.77 0.30
N LEU A 108 -8.45 -6.71 -0.70
CA LEU A 108 -8.44 -7.65 -1.81
C LEU A 108 -8.20 -9.08 -1.33
N GLU A 109 -7.20 -9.30 -0.49
CA GLU A 109 -6.91 -10.63 0.07
C GLU A 109 -8.09 -11.18 0.88
N HIS A 110 -8.77 -10.32 1.64
CA HIS A 110 -9.98 -10.72 2.36
C HIS A 110 -11.08 -11.14 1.38
N SER A 111 -11.31 -10.37 0.32
CA SER A 111 -12.33 -10.67 -0.69
C SER A 111 -12.01 -11.96 -1.45
N LEU A 112 -10.76 -12.21 -1.77
CA LEU A 112 -10.31 -13.44 -2.41
C LEU A 112 -10.53 -14.66 -1.52
N ARG A 113 -10.22 -14.56 -0.22
CA ARG A 113 -10.52 -15.63 0.74
C ARG A 113 -12.02 -15.93 0.83
N GLN A 114 -12.86 -14.90 0.85
CA GLN A 114 -14.32 -15.06 0.85
C GLN A 114 -14.82 -15.73 -0.46
N ALA A 115 -14.27 -15.33 -1.60
CA ALA A 115 -14.57 -15.94 -2.88
C ALA A 115 -14.17 -17.43 -2.91
N ALA A 116 -12.97 -17.76 -2.45
CA ALA A 116 -12.48 -19.13 -2.36
C ALA A 116 -13.40 -20.01 -1.50
N LEU A 117 -13.83 -19.52 -0.34
CA LEU A 117 -14.76 -20.23 0.54
C LEU A 117 -16.12 -20.47 -0.14
N ARG A 118 -16.64 -19.49 -0.87
CA ARG A 118 -17.90 -19.62 -1.61
C ARG A 118 -17.78 -20.60 -2.76
N LEU A 119 -16.69 -20.56 -3.52
CA LEU A 119 -16.44 -21.50 -4.62
C LEU A 119 -16.30 -22.94 -4.07
N LYS A 120 -15.64 -23.11 -2.94
CA LYS A 120 -15.50 -24.42 -2.27
C LYS A 120 -16.85 -24.96 -1.78
N ALA A 121 -17.69 -24.10 -1.23
CA ALA A 121 -19.06 -24.49 -0.84
C ALA A 121 -19.93 -24.84 -2.05
N LEU A 122 -19.77 -24.10 -3.15
CA LEU A 122 -20.51 -24.36 -4.40
C LEU A 122 -20.05 -25.64 -5.08
N HIS A 123 -18.74 -25.95 -5.03
CA HIS A 123 -18.15 -27.12 -5.69
C HIS A 123 -18.90 -28.44 -5.40
N VAL A 124 -19.39 -28.62 -4.17
CA VAL A 124 -20.14 -29.81 -3.78
C VAL A 124 -21.44 -29.98 -4.57
N GLN A 125 -22.05 -28.87 -5.00
CA GLN A 125 -23.36 -28.83 -5.70
C GLN A 125 -23.23 -28.81 -7.22
N LEU A 126 -21.98 -28.75 -7.73
CA LEU A 126 -21.75 -28.68 -9.18
C LEU A 126 -21.99 -30.01 -9.88
N PRO A 127 -22.35 -29.98 -11.17
CA PRO A 127 -22.37 -31.15 -12.01
C PRO A 127 -21.02 -31.86 -12.05
N PRO A 128 -20.98 -33.22 -12.08
CA PRO A 128 -19.76 -33.99 -12.04
C PRO A 128 -18.65 -33.54 -13.00
N PRO A 129 -18.92 -33.18 -14.27
CA PRO A 129 -17.86 -32.72 -15.17
C PRO A 129 -17.16 -31.42 -14.74
N LEU A 130 -17.89 -30.54 -14.02
CA LEU A 130 -17.27 -29.34 -13.47
C LEU A 130 -16.48 -29.65 -12.18
N VAL A 131 -16.98 -30.57 -11.36
CA VAL A 131 -16.25 -31.04 -10.16
C VAL A 131 -14.88 -31.56 -10.56
N GLU A 132 -14.83 -32.46 -11.55
CA GLU A 132 -13.57 -33.00 -12.08
C GLU A 132 -12.65 -31.90 -12.65
N GLY A 133 -13.20 -30.95 -13.38
CA GLY A 133 -12.44 -29.81 -13.93
C GLY A 133 -11.86 -28.86 -12.87
N TRP A 134 -12.43 -28.82 -11.66
CA TRP A 134 -12.01 -27.95 -10.57
C TRP A 134 -11.09 -28.60 -9.56
N GLU A 135 -10.93 -29.92 -9.57
CA GLU A 135 -10.12 -30.68 -8.61
C GLU A 135 -8.68 -30.17 -8.49
N GLU A 136 -8.07 -29.74 -9.62
CA GLU A 136 -6.72 -29.24 -9.65
C GLU A 136 -6.65 -27.75 -9.24
N ASP A 137 -7.59 -26.94 -9.68
CA ASP A 137 -7.55 -25.49 -9.53
C ASP A 137 -8.05 -25.00 -8.17
N LEU A 138 -9.06 -25.64 -7.60
CA LEU A 138 -9.70 -25.20 -6.36
C LEU A 138 -8.74 -25.22 -5.14
N PRO A 139 -7.90 -26.26 -4.94
CA PRO A 139 -6.92 -26.26 -3.84
C PRO A 139 -5.86 -25.17 -3.98
N ARG A 140 -5.50 -24.78 -5.20
CA ARG A 140 -4.49 -23.73 -5.47
C ARG A 140 -4.92 -22.37 -4.94
N LEU A 141 -6.21 -22.11 -4.75
CA LEU A 141 -6.69 -20.86 -4.13
C LEU A 141 -6.21 -20.70 -2.68
N GLU A 142 -5.93 -21.81 -1.98
CA GLU A 142 -5.43 -21.81 -0.61
C GLU A 142 -3.89 -21.79 -0.54
N ASP A 143 -3.20 -21.91 -1.69
CA ASP A 143 -1.74 -21.90 -1.74
C ASP A 143 -1.19 -20.54 -1.30
N SER A 144 -0.31 -20.56 -0.30
CA SER A 144 0.36 -19.36 0.21
C SER A 144 1.46 -18.83 -0.72
N LEU A 145 1.91 -19.62 -1.69
CA LEU A 145 2.94 -19.23 -2.64
C LEU A 145 2.37 -18.37 -3.79
N LEU A 146 1.06 -18.44 -4.04
CA LEU A 146 0.42 -17.66 -5.09
C LEU A 146 0.18 -16.21 -4.65
N THR A 147 0.48 -15.29 -5.54
CA THR A 147 0.17 -13.87 -5.37
C THR A 147 -1.33 -13.60 -5.42
N SER A 148 -1.77 -12.47 -4.87
CA SER A 148 -3.19 -12.05 -4.92
C SER A 148 -3.68 -11.92 -6.36
N SER A 149 -2.84 -11.50 -7.31
CA SER A 149 -3.17 -11.42 -8.73
C SER A 149 -3.40 -12.79 -9.36
N GLU A 150 -2.56 -13.78 -9.06
CA GLU A 150 -2.72 -15.15 -9.56
C GLU A 150 -3.99 -15.80 -8.98
N LYS A 151 -4.26 -15.59 -7.69
CA LYS A 151 -5.51 -16.07 -7.05
C LYS A 151 -6.74 -15.42 -7.67
N LEU A 152 -6.68 -14.11 -8.00
CA LEU A 152 -7.77 -13.42 -8.68
C LEU A 152 -8.02 -14.01 -10.07
N GLN A 153 -6.97 -14.25 -10.85
CA GLN A 153 -7.10 -14.89 -12.17
C GLN A 153 -7.72 -16.27 -12.05
N LEU A 154 -7.32 -17.05 -11.06
CA LEU A 154 -7.86 -18.38 -10.82
C LEU A 154 -9.36 -18.32 -10.47
N VAL A 155 -9.77 -17.41 -9.57
CA VAL A 155 -11.19 -17.18 -9.24
C VAL A 155 -11.99 -16.80 -10.49
N LEU A 156 -11.47 -15.86 -11.30
CA LEU A 156 -12.15 -15.43 -12.53
C LEU A 156 -12.26 -16.57 -13.54
N ASN A 157 -11.24 -17.42 -13.66
CA ASN A 157 -11.28 -18.59 -14.54
C ASN A 157 -12.36 -19.59 -14.10
N LEU A 158 -12.42 -19.91 -12.80
CA LEU A 158 -13.45 -20.81 -12.26
C LEU A 158 -14.87 -20.25 -12.46
N LEU A 159 -15.06 -18.94 -12.26
CA LEU A 159 -16.36 -18.29 -12.53
C LEU A 159 -16.69 -18.28 -14.02
N ALA A 160 -15.72 -18.09 -14.90
CA ALA A 160 -15.93 -18.16 -16.34
C ALA A 160 -16.34 -19.57 -16.79
N GLN A 161 -15.74 -20.62 -16.20
CA GLN A 161 -16.15 -22.02 -16.46
C GLN A 161 -17.58 -22.27 -16.01
N LEU A 162 -18.00 -21.71 -14.87
CA LEU A 162 -19.39 -21.78 -14.40
C LEU A 162 -20.37 -21.13 -15.38
N ASP A 163 -20.06 -19.91 -15.80
CA ASP A 163 -20.90 -19.14 -16.73
C ASP A 163 -21.02 -19.86 -18.08
N ASP A 164 -19.89 -20.34 -18.61
CA ASP A 164 -19.84 -21.10 -19.86
C ASP A 164 -20.66 -22.39 -19.77
N PHE A 165 -20.57 -23.11 -18.66
CA PHE A 165 -21.34 -24.33 -18.43
C PHE A 165 -22.87 -24.03 -18.29
N GLN A 166 -23.20 -22.96 -17.58
CA GLN A 166 -24.60 -22.54 -17.40
C GLN A 166 -25.28 -22.18 -18.70
N GLN A 167 -24.55 -21.68 -19.69
CA GLN A 167 -25.11 -21.23 -20.98
C GLN A 167 -25.23 -22.34 -22.03
N LYS A 168 -24.72 -23.54 -21.73
CA LYS A 168 -24.61 -24.64 -22.70
C LYS A 168 -25.38 -25.87 -22.25
N VAL A 169 -25.74 -26.68 -23.26
CA VAL A 169 -26.10 -28.09 -23.03
C VAL A 169 -24.80 -28.90 -23.19
N THR A 170 -24.36 -29.54 -22.12
CA THR A 170 -23.09 -30.27 -22.09
C THR A 170 -23.36 -31.78 -22.13
N LEU A 171 -22.69 -32.47 -23.05
CA LEU A 171 -22.64 -33.92 -23.10
C LEU A 171 -21.37 -34.43 -22.48
N HIS A 172 -21.49 -35.41 -21.58
CA HIS A 172 -20.34 -36.03 -20.90
C HIS A 172 -20.53 -37.56 -20.91
N GLU A 173 -19.46 -38.28 -21.07
CA GLU A 173 -19.44 -39.74 -21.04
C GLU A 173 -18.48 -40.19 -19.92
N THR A 174 -19.00 -40.98 -19.00
CA THR A 174 -18.19 -41.44 -17.85
C THR A 174 -18.66 -42.83 -17.41
N VAL A 175 -17.84 -43.50 -16.59
CA VAL A 175 -18.20 -44.74 -15.95
C VAL A 175 -18.76 -44.44 -14.57
N MET A 176 -19.97 -44.92 -14.28
CA MET A 176 -20.61 -44.76 -12.98
C MET A 176 -20.97 -46.07 -12.38
N THR A 177 -20.70 -46.21 -11.09
CA THR A 177 -21.21 -47.35 -10.26
C THR A 177 -22.66 -47.06 -9.88
N LEU A 178 -23.60 -47.86 -10.37
CA LEU A 178 -25.02 -47.70 -10.07
C LEU A 178 -25.42 -48.41 -8.77
N ALA A 179 -26.72 -48.32 -8.41
CA ALA A 179 -27.27 -48.84 -7.16
C ALA A 179 -27.16 -50.39 -7.02
N ASP A 180 -26.99 -51.08 -8.13
CA ASP A 180 -26.73 -52.53 -8.16
C ASP A 180 -25.27 -52.93 -7.88
N GLY A 181 -24.39 -51.95 -7.71
CA GLY A 181 -22.96 -52.13 -7.45
C GLY A 181 -22.13 -52.47 -8.69
N GLN A 182 -22.68 -52.33 -9.88
CA GLN A 182 -21.99 -52.55 -11.15
C GLN A 182 -21.57 -51.25 -11.81
N ASP A 183 -20.47 -51.28 -12.53
CA ASP A 183 -19.97 -50.13 -13.29
C ASP A 183 -20.58 -50.13 -14.71
N TYR A 184 -21.23 -49.02 -15.05
CA TYR A 184 -21.83 -48.81 -16.33
C TYR A 184 -21.20 -47.58 -17.05
N LEU A 185 -20.97 -47.73 -18.33
CA LEU A 185 -20.66 -46.58 -19.16
C LEU A 185 -21.96 -45.82 -19.40
N VAL A 186 -22.04 -44.58 -18.89
CA VAL A 186 -23.23 -43.73 -19.01
C VAL A 186 -22.93 -42.50 -19.83
N LYS A 187 -23.90 -42.08 -20.59
CA LYS A 187 -23.91 -40.79 -21.26
C LYS A 187 -24.80 -39.83 -20.48
N GLN A 188 -24.24 -38.71 -20.15
CA GLN A 188 -24.84 -37.68 -19.32
C GLN A 188 -25.10 -36.43 -20.18
N VAL A 189 -26.25 -35.81 -20.01
CA VAL A 189 -26.59 -34.51 -20.61
C VAL A 189 -26.91 -33.56 -19.49
N PHE A 190 -26.26 -32.38 -19.48
CA PHE A 190 -26.48 -31.32 -18.50
C PHE A 190 -27.12 -30.11 -19.16
N LEU A 191 -28.17 -29.58 -18.58
CA LEU A 191 -28.78 -28.30 -18.96
C LEU A 191 -28.36 -27.24 -17.94
N GLY A 192 -27.26 -26.56 -18.23
CA GLY A 192 -26.64 -25.66 -17.28
C GLY A 192 -26.26 -26.37 -15.99
N LEU A 193 -26.26 -25.62 -14.88
CA LEU A 193 -25.82 -26.09 -13.55
C LEU A 193 -26.92 -26.78 -12.75
N SER A 194 -28.14 -26.76 -13.21
CA SER A 194 -29.33 -27.15 -12.39
C SER A 194 -29.84 -28.54 -12.63
N HIS A 195 -29.77 -29.02 -13.85
CA HIS A 195 -30.39 -30.29 -14.24
C HIS A 195 -29.47 -31.12 -15.14
N GLY A 196 -29.55 -32.42 -14.96
CA GLY A 196 -28.87 -33.36 -15.83
C GLY A 196 -29.65 -34.66 -15.96
N TRP A 197 -29.33 -35.45 -16.94
CA TRP A 197 -29.91 -36.78 -17.17
C TRP A 197 -28.76 -37.71 -17.58
N TYR A 198 -28.88 -38.96 -17.21
CA TYR A 198 -28.02 -39.99 -17.78
C TYR A 198 -28.82 -41.17 -18.32
N VAL A 199 -28.22 -41.89 -19.23
CA VAL A 199 -28.69 -43.15 -19.70
C VAL A 199 -27.53 -44.11 -19.97
N THR A 200 -27.69 -45.39 -19.68
CA THR A 200 -26.74 -46.45 -20.06
C THR A 200 -26.82 -46.76 -21.53
N ALA A 201 -25.79 -47.36 -22.12
CA ALA A 201 -25.73 -47.68 -23.55
C ALA A 201 -26.85 -48.65 -24.00
N ASP A 202 -27.26 -49.53 -23.10
CA ASP A 202 -28.38 -50.50 -23.30
C ASP A 202 -29.77 -49.93 -22.96
N GLN A 203 -29.83 -48.66 -22.50
CA GLN A 203 -31.02 -47.96 -22.03
C GLN A 203 -31.75 -48.61 -20.85
N SER A 204 -31.09 -49.54 -20.17
CA SER A 204 -31.67 -50.27 -19.01
C SER A 204 -31.78 -49.40 -17.78
N HIS A 205 -30.88 -48.43 -17.64
CA HIS A 205 -30.86 -47.50 -16.51
C HIS A 205 -30.86 -46.06 -17.01
N ALA A 206 -31.73 -45.27 -16.44
CA ALA A 206 -31.82 -43.85 -16.70
C ALA A 206 -32.16 -43.08 -15.42
N ALA A 207 -31.60 -41.89 -15.25
CA ALA A 207 -31.94 -41.03 -14.12
C ALA A 207 -31.92 -39.55 -14.49
N ALA A 208 -32.67 -38.77 -13.72
CA ALA A 208 -32.59 -37.31 -13.70
C ALA A 208 -31.78 -36.87 -12.52
N GLY A 209 -30.84 -35.94 -12.71
CA GLY A 209 -29.95 -35.37 -11.72
C GLY A 209 -30.25 -33.90 -11.45
N MET A 210 -30.06 -33.51 -10.21
CA MET A 210 -30.19 -32.11 -9.79
C MET A 210 -29.21 -31.78 -8.68
N ALA A 211 -28.87 -30.49 -8.58
CA ALA A 211 -28.06 -29.98 -7.46
C ALA A 211 -28.88 -30.05 -6.16
N ASP A 212 -28.28 -30.59 -5.12
CA ASP A 212 -28.77 -30.62 -3.74
C ASP A 212 -27.71 -30.00 -2.81
N PRO A 213 -28.09 -29.44 -1.65
CA PRO A 213 -27.11 -28.94 -0.66
C PRO A 213 -26.00 -29.94 -0.28
N ASP A 214 -26.31 -31.21 -0.27
CA ASP A 214 -25.37 -32.31 0.05
C ASP A 214 -24.60 -32.85 -1.17
N GLY A 215 -24.79 -32.31 -2.35
CA GLY A 215 -24.14 -32.73 -3.59
C GLY A 215 -25.13 -33.01 -4.72
N TRP A 216 -24.58 -33.51 -5.84
CA TRP A 216 -25.40 -33.83 -7.01
C TRP A 216 -26.13 -35.16 -6.78
N LYS A 217 -27.47 -35.13 -6.91
CA LYS A 217 -28.33 -36.35 -6.67
C LYS A 217 -28.98 -36.84 -7.93
N TRP A 218 -28.90 -38.16 -8.15
CA TRP A 218 -29.55 -38.84 -9.26
C TRP A 218 -30.80 -39.57 -8.78
N THR A 219 -31.93 -39.37 -9.46
CA THR A 219 -33.17 -40.02 -9.21
C THR A 219 -33.54 -40.86 -10.41
N PRO A 220 -33.77 -42.20 -10.28
CA PRO A 220 -34.14 -43.02 -11.41
C PRO A 220 -35.44 -42.55 -12.12
N VAL A 221 -35.43 -42.61 -13.47
CA VAL A 221 -36.61 -42.28 -14.31
C VAL A 221 -36.85 -43.39 -15.32
N THR A 222 -38.09 -43.47 -15.77
CA THR A 222 -38.53 -44.54 -16.71
C THR A 222 -38.33 -44.12 -18.17
N ASP A 223 -37.99 -42.86 -18.45
CA ASP A 223 -37.96 -42.28 -19.76
C ASP A 223 -36.57 -42.37 -20.44
N GLY A 224 -35.84 -43.47 -20.31
CA GLY A 224 -34.51 -43.67 -20.86
C GLY A 224 -34.42 -43.51 -22.37
N GLU A 225 -35.46 -43.89 -23.12
CA GLU A 225 -35.52 -43.76 -24.54
C GLU A 225 -35.50 -42.28 -24.98
N ARG A 226 -36.22 -41.38 -24.29
CA ARG A 226 -36.24 -39.93 -24.58
C ARG A 226 -34.88 -39.28 -24.29
N ILE A 227 -34.21 -39.71 -23.21
CA ILE A 227 -32.86 -39.21 -22.88
C ILE A 227 -31.87 -39.67 -23.96
N ALA A 228 -31.97 -40.93 -24.41
CA ALA A 228 -31.12 -41.43 -25.49
C ALA A 228 -31.39 -40.68 -26.83
N GLN A 229 -32.63 -40.30 -27.12
CA GLN A 229 -32.96 -39.47 -28.29
C GLN A 229 -32.30 -38.08 -28.21
N ILE A 230 -32.32 -37.42 -27.06
CA ILE A 230 -31.67 -36.12 -26.86
C ILE A 230 -30.18 -36.26 -27.11
N ILE A 231 -29.53 -37.26 -26.53
CA ILE A 231 -28.11 -37.53 -26.73
C ILE A 231 -27.80 -37.75 -28.22
N ALA A 232 -28.64 -38.51 -28.93
CA ALA A 232 -28.47 -38.76 -30.36
C ALA A 232 -28.60 -37.49 -31.20
N ILE A 233 -29.48 -36.55 -30.83
CA ILE A 233 -29.61 -35.23 -31.47
C ILE A 233 -28.36 -34.38 -31.18
N LEU A 234 -27.88 -34.30 -29.94
CA LEU A 234 -26.68 -33.55 -29.56
C LEU A 234 -25.43 -34.11 -30.26
N GLU A 235 -25.32 -35.42 -30.41
CA GLU A 235 -24.29 -36.09 -31.18
C GLU A 235 -24.47 -36.00 -32.71
N ARG A 236 -25.53 -35.32 -33.18
CA ARG A 236 -25.88 -35.15 -34.60
C ARG A 236 -26.14 -36.48 -35.31
N ARG A 237 -26.58 -37.51 -34.59
CA ARG A 237 -26.98 -38.81 -35.13
C ARG A 237 -28.46 -38.84 -35.54
N MET A 238 -29.27 -37.89 -35.01
CA MET A 238 -30.68 -37.69 -35.34
C MET A 238 -30.93 -36.24 -35.71
N ASN A 239 -32.03 -36.02 -36.45
CA ASN A 239 -32.46 -34.66 -36.77
C ASN A 239 -33.03 -33.97 -35.54
N PRO A 240 -32.85 -32.63 -35.40
CA PRO A 240 -33.42 -31.86 -34.31
C PRO A 240 -34.94 -32.01 -34.22
N GLU A 241 -35.42 -32.39 -33.05
CA GLU A 241 -36.87 -32.53 -32.76
C GLU A 241 -37.14 -31.99 -31.35
N LEU A 242 -38.39 -31.55 -31.11
CA LEU A 242 -38.81 -31.11 -29.77
C LEU A 242 -39.14 -32.34 -28.90
N ILE A 243 -38.34 -32.52 -27.86
CA ILE A 243 -38.51 -33.64 -26.91
C ILE A 243 -38.96 -33.07 -25.56
N THR A 244 -40.03 -33.65 -24.99
CA THR A 244 -40.49 -33.31 -23.65
C THR A 244 -39.74 -34.18 -22.62
N ILE A 245 -39.04 -33.54 -21.68
CA ILE A 245 -38.28 -34.22 -20.63
C ILE A 245 -38.94 -33.98 -19.28
N PRO A 246 -38.99 -35.00 -18.38
CA PRO A 246 -39.44 -34.81 -17.02
C PRO A 246 -38.46 -33.93 -16.27
N LEU A 247 -38.88 -32.77 -15.76
CA LEU A 247 -38.13 -31.88 -14.90
C LEU A 247 -38.64 -32.06 -13.46
N GLN A 248 -37.71 -32.29 -12.54
CA GLN A 248 -38.00 -32.21 -11.12
C GLN A 248 -37.76 -30.79 -10.64
N LEU A 249 -38.81 -30.07 -10.24
CA LEU A 249 -38.69 -28.74 -9.67
C LEU A 249 -38.54 -28.86 -8.14
N ASN A 250 -37.43 -28.39 -7.60
CA ASN A 250 -37.28 -28.24 -6.14
C ASN A 250 -38.21 -27.10 -5.67
N ALA A 251 -39.24 -27.43 -4.91
CA ALA A 251 -40.19 -26.46 -4.36
C ALA A 251 -39.60 -25.53 -3.28
N GLN A 252 -38.30 -25.64 -2.96
CA GLN A 252 -37.65 -24.88 -1.87
C GLN A 252 -37.00 -23.56 -2.31
N ALA A 253 -37.07 -23.15 -3.57
CA ALA A 253 -36.48 -21.89 -4.04
C ALA A 253 -37.36 -20.65 -3.82
N THR A 254 -38.51 -20.75 -3.14
CA THR A 254 -39.43 -19.63 -2.89
C THR A 254 -39.50 -19.28 -1.41
N GLY A 255 -38.40 -18.81 -0.85
CA GLY A 255 -38.37 -18.41 0.56
C GLY A 255 -37.15 -17.56 0.92
N GLY A 256 -36.95 -16.47 0.18
CA GLY A 256 -35.90 -15.48 0.49
C GLY A 256 -36.49 -14.09 0.25
N ASN A 257 -37.05 -13.54 1.32
CA ASN A 257 -37.46 -12.13 1.39
C ASN A 257 -36.31 -11.29 1.91
#